data_cf4a65def8f7074fa59f04fcb054e16e
#
_entry.id   cf4a65def8f7074fa59f04fcb054e16e
#
_cell.length_a   1.000
_cell.length_b   1.000
_cell.length_c   1.000
_cell.angle_alpha   90.00
_cell.angle_beta   90.00
_cell.angle_gamma   90.00
#
_symmetry.space_group_name_H-M   'P 1'
#
loop_
_entity.id
_entity.type
_entity.pdbx_description
1 polymer ?
#
loop_
_entity_poly.entity_id
_entity_poly.type
_entity_poly.pdbx_seq_one_letter_code
_entity_poly.pdbx_strand_id
1 'polypeptide(L)'
;MKRYILVVFFAFLTLGLTAQNVLTLDSCFALAKANNVQFKTNKIEVEKAQQVKKQVFTKYFPQVSVDYIAYYGANPIIKYGINEMNDELGEILGAIIQIINEQGGHVPTEIELLKKGHSISATAIQPVYAGGRVRTGNKLAKIGVEAAELQTEVSERDVLENIESTYYLVVGLKAKVETIESTLTLVDSLDKVANASMKAGLVTKNDILRVALERNKYQALLLQLNNAIVLSSQLLCQQIGIEYPESGLVLDEEINSDGKDFAIKSNYERPEIQLLQLQIDAEVMRKRMSRGEALPQIGVGAALTYGNLIKSYKENAFLFARVTVPITQWWETSHKIKEHNLKIEQYELMQQDLTEKMSLEEKQAYNHMIEANALLQSDMAAYDMAQENYRVSELNYRAGENTITDVLEANSLLLQAQNAITDRQITYVTARRRYYDLTGK
;
A
#
# COMPACT_ATOMS: atom_id res chain seq x y z
N MET A 1 -53.26 10.92 32.27
CA MET A 1 -53.12 9.76 31.36
C MET A 1 -52.21 10.00 30.14
N LYS A 2 -52.14 11.19 29.52
CA LYS A 2 -51.30 11.45 28.34
C LYS A 2 -49.75 11.46 28.63
N ARG A 3 -49.32 11.67 29.88
CA ARG A 3 -47.87 11.69 30.25
C ARG A 3 -47.25 10.29 30.43
N TYR A 4 -48.03 9.28 30.74
CA TYR A 4 -47.54 7.90 30.92
C TYR A 4 -47.46 7.11 29.60
N ILE A 5 -48.25 7.52 28.60
CA ILE A 5 -48.19 6.90 27.26
C ILE A 5 -46.89 7.27 26.54
N LEU A 6 -46.35 8.48 26.77
CA LEU A 6 -45.09 8.95 26.14
C LEU A 6 -43.84 8.26 26.72
N VAL A 7 -43.87 7.90 28.01
CA VAL A 7 -42.75 7.20 28.69
C VAL A 7 -42.71 5.72 28.28
N VAL A 8 -43.86 5.10 28.08
CA VAL A 8 -43.95 3.71 27.59
C VAL A 8 -43.52 3.59 26.12
N PHE A 9 -43.81 4.61 25.29
CA PHE A 9 -43.40 4.63 23.89
C PHE A 9 -41.86 4.88 23.76
N PHE A 10 -41.25 5.63 24.68
CA PHE A 10 -39.80 5.86 24.68
C PHE A 10 -39.03 4.66 25.25
N ALA A 11 -39.62 3.87 26.15
CA ALA A 11 -39.03 2.63 26.67
C ALA A 11 -39.05 1.48 25.65
N PHE A 12 -39.95 1.51 24.64
CA PHE A 12 -39.98 0.52 23.57
C PHE A 12 -39.01 0.82 22.42
N LEU A 13 -38.45 2.04 22.34
CA LEU A 13 -37.47 2.41 21.30
C LEU A 13 -36.02 2.05 21.67
N THR A 14 -35.77 1.54 22.88
CA THR A 14 -34.41 1.15 23.33
C THR A 14 -34.18 -0.37 23.38
N LEU A 15 -35.14 -1.17 22.94
CA LEU A 15 -34.87 -2.54 22.53
C LEU A 15 -34.24 -2.49 21.13
N GLY A 16 -33.02 -1.98 21.06
CA GLY A 16 -32.13 -2.25 19.94
C GLY A 16 -31.99 -3.76 19.84
N LEU A 17 -32.71 -4.36 18.92
CA LEU A 17 -32.39 -5.67 18.39
C LEU A 17 -30.92 -5.59 17.96
N THR A 18 -30.03 -6.06 18.82
CA THR A 18 -28.72 -6.53 18.38
C THR A 18 -28.97 -7.77 17.54
N ALA A 19 -29.52 -7.58 16.33
CA ALA A 19 -29.37 -8.57 15.28
C ALA A 19 -27.86 -8.78 15.20
N GLN A 20 -27.37 -9.93 15.62
CA GLN A 20 -26.00 -10.35 15.32
C GLN A 20 -25.91 -10.31 13.80
N ASN A 21 -25.29 -9.24 13.29
CA ASN A 21 -25.08 -9.10 11.86
C ASN A 21 -24.13 -10.23 11.44
N VAL A 22 -24.67 -11.24 10.79
CA VAL A 22 -23.89 -12.28 10.14
C VAL A 22 -23.04 -11.60 9.08
N LEU A 23 -21.74 -11.67 9.23
CA LEU A 23 -20.81 -11.06 8.28
C LEU A 23 -20.58 -12.02 7.11
N THR A 24 -21.01 -11.58 5.93
CA THR A 24 -20.67 -12.23 4.67
C THR A 24 -19.31 -11.74 4.17
N LEU A 25 -18.70 -12.46 3.25
CA LEU A 25 -17.43 -12.04 2.63
C LEU A 25 -17.55 -10.65 1.97
N ASP A 26 -18.67 -10.38 1.27
CA ASP A 26 -18.91 -9.08 0.63
C ASP A 26 -19.04 -7.94 1.67
N SER A 27 -19.67 -8.22 2.82
CA SER A 27 -19.73 -7.23 3.91
C SER A 27 -18.36 -6.98 4.52
N CYS A 28 -17.51 -7.99 4.64
CA CYS A 28 -16.10 -7.83 5.07
C CYS A 28 -15.33 -6.96 4.09
N PHE A 29 -15.49 -7.13 2.78
CA PHE A 29 -14.86 -6.27 1.77
C PHE A 29 -15.37 -4.82 1.85
N ALA A 30 -16.66 -4.61 2.04
CA ALA A 30 -17.23 -3.27 2.18
C ALA A 30 -16.68 -2.55 3.44
N LEU A 31 -16.58 -3.26 4.58
CA LEU A 31 -16.00 -2.74 5.81
C LEU A 31 -14.51 -2.43 5.65
N ALA A 32 -13.75 -3.30 4.99
CA ALA A 32 -12.34 -3.07 4.73
C ALA A 32 -12.10 -1.82 3.88
N LYS A 33 -12.87 -1.63 2.80
CA LYS A 33 -12.79 -0.42 1.96
C LYS A 33 -13.07 0.86 2.74
N ALA A 34 -13.93 0.79 3.76
CA ALA A 34 -14.25 1.95 4.60
C ALA A 34 -13.22 2.18 5.72
N ASN A 35 -12.74 1.13 6.36
CA ASN A 35 -12.05 1.22 7.65
C ASN A 35 -10.58 0.80 7.63
N ASN A 36 -10.16 -0.09 6.74
CA ASN A 36 -8.82 -0.64 6.71
C ASN A 36 -7.76 0.46 6.52
N VAL A 37 -6.67 0.37 7.26
CA VAL A 37 -5.58 1.36 7.24
C VAL A 37 -4.90 1.43 5.87
N GLN A 38 -4.74 0.29 5.18
CA GLN A 38 -4.09 0.26 3.87
C GLN A 38 -4.90 1.00 2.80
N PHE A 39 -6.23 0.85 2.78
CA PHE A 39 -7.11 1.63 1.89
C PHE A 39 -7.00 3.14 2.16
N LYS A 40 -6.96 3.54 3.44
CA LYS A 40 -6.78 4.95 3.81
C LYS A 40 -5.39 5.46 3.41
N THR A 41 -4.35 4.66 3.61
CA THR A 41 -2.97 5.00 3.22
C THR A 41 -2.85 5.13 1.71
N ASN A 42 -3.42 4.22 0.94
CA ASN A 42 -3.44 4.25 -0.51
C ASN A 42 -4.07 5.55 -1.05
N LYS A 43 -5.18 5.97 -0.47
CA LYS A 43 -5.82 7.25 -0.81
C LYS A 43 -4.90 8.44 -0.54
N ILE A 44 -4.20 8.44 0.60
CA ILE A 44 -3.22 9.48 0.96
C ILE A 44 -2.06 9.50 -0.03
N GLU A 45 -1.56 8.34 -0.50
CA GLU A 45 -0.48 8.29 -1.51
C GLU A 45 -0.91 8.90 -2.84
N VAL A 46 -2.14 8.67 -3.30
CA VAL A 46 -2.69 9.34 -4.49
C VAL A 46 -2.81 10.85 -4.27
N GLU A 47 -3.33 11.29 -3.13
CA GLU A 47 -3.41 12.72 -2.79
C GLU A 47 -2.02 13.37 -2.74
N LYS A 48 -1.02 12.70 -2.17
CA LYS A 48 0.38 13.12 -2.14
C LYS A 48 0.95 13.28 -3.55
N ALA A 49 0.72 12.32 -4.45
CA ALA A 49 1.12 12.42 -5.85
C ALA A 49 0.45 13.62 -6.55
N GLN A 50 -0.81 13.90 -6.27
CA GLN A 50 -1.52 15.08 -6.76
C GLN A 50 -0.90 16.40 -6.24
N GLN A 51 -0.47 16.44 -4.96
CA GLN A 51 0.22 17.63 -4.43
C GLN A 51 1.58 17.83 -5.11
N VAL A 52 2.34 16.76 -5.37
CA VAL A 52 3.59 16.82 -6.15
C VAL A 52 3.33 17.39 -7.55
N LYS A 53 2.26 16.95 -8.22
CA LYS A 53 1.85 17.51 -9.53
C LYS A 53 1.54 19.00 -9.44
N LYS A 54 0.80 19.46 -8.41
CA LYS A 54 0.54 20.90 -8.17
C LYS A 54 1.84 21.65 -7.89
N GLN A 55 2.74 21.09 -7.08
CA GLN A 55 4.05 21.68 -6.78
C GLN A 55 4.88 21.86 -8.05
N VAL A 56 4.96 20.85 -8.92
CA VAL A 56 5.70 20.95 -10.18
C VAL A 56 5.07 22.00 -11.12
N PHE A 57 3.76 22.13 -11.09
CA PHE A 57 3.04 23.16 -11.88
C PHE A 57 3.45 24.58 -11.48
N THR A 58 3.79 24.84 -10.21
CA THR A 58 4.24 26.17 -9.78
C THR A 58 5.51 26.66 -10.47
N LYS A 59 6.28 25.75 -11.10
CA LYS A 59 7.46 26.12 -11.89
C LYS A 59 7.16 26.88 -13.18
N TYR A 60 5.88 26.97 -13.59
CA TYR A 60 5.45 27.85 -14.66
C TYR A 60 5.35 29.32 -14.25
N PHE A 61 5.30 29.63 -12.97
CA PHE A 61 5.13 30.98 -12.45
C PHE A 61 6.46 31.64 -12.09
N PRO A 62 6.50 32.99 -11.99
CA PRO A 62 7.67 33.69 -11.50
C PRO A 62 8.09 33.21 -10.12
N GLN A 63 9.39 33.01 -9.93
CA GLN A 63 9.96 32.73 -8.62
C GLN A 63 10.34 34.05 -7.97
N VAL A 64 9.77 34.34 -6.80
CA VAL A 64 10.04 35.57 -6.04
C VAL A 64 10.87 35.19 -4.81
N SER A 65 11.99 35.87 -4.62
CA SER A 65 12.82 35.77 -3.41
C SER A 65 13.08 37.15 -2.82
N VAL A 66 13.31 37.19 -1.52
CA VAL A 66 13.80 38.36 -0.81
C VAL A 66 15.10 37.94 -0.12
N ASP A 67 16.18 38.63 -0.47
CA ASP A 67 17.50 38.34 0.05
C ASP A 67 17.99 39.55 0.85
N TYR A 68 18.58 39.31 2.03
CA TYR A 68 19.28 40.30 2.81
C TYR A 68 20.74 39.92 2.90
N ILE A 69 21.59 40.85 2.48
CA ILE A 69 23.04 40.67 2.52
C ILE A 69 23.64 41.78 3.41
N ALA A 70 24.39 41.40 4.41
CA ALA A 70 25.25 42.28 5.20
C ALA A 70 26.69 41.80 5.05
N TYR A 71 27.61 42.73 4.82
CA TYR A 71 29.02 42.40 4.71
C TYR A 71 29.88 43.40 5.47
N TYR A 72 31.02 42.91 5.96
CA TYR A 72 32.07 43.67 6.57
C TYR A 72 33.42 43.13 6.10
N GLY A 73 34.20 44.00 5.43
CA GLY A 73 35.55 43.69 4.99
C GLY A 73 36.59 44.37 5.87
N ALA A 74 37.70 43.68 6.14
CA ALA A 74 38.85 44.28 6.85
C ALA A 74 39.43 45.46 6.02
N ASN A 75 39.42 45.31 4.69
CA ASN A 75 39.83 46.33 3.74
C ASN A 75 38.67 46.67 2.75
N PRO A 76 38.57 47.88 2.20
CA PRO A 76 37.61 48.19 1.17
C PRO A 76 37.93 47.38 -0.12
N ILE A 77 36.90 46.87 -0.80
CA ILE A 77 37.05 46.14 -2.07
C ILE A 77 37.45 47.10 -3.19
N ILE A 78 36.96 48.31 -3.16
CA ILE A 78 37.34 49.38 -4.12
C ILE A 78 37.83 50.57 -3.32
N LYS A 79 39.07 50.96 -3.59
CA LYS A 79 39.71 52.15 -3.06
C LYS A 79 40.09 53.04 -4.21
N TYR A 80 39.52 54.23 -4.29
CA TYR A 80 39.75 55.20 -5.36
C TYR A 80 40.38 56.43 -4.73
N GLY A 81 41.64 56.70 -5.12
CA GLY A 81 42.32 57.96 -4.78
C GLY A 81 41.88 59.06 -5.76
N ILE A 82 41.46 60.21 -5.26
CA ILE A 82 41.06 61.35 -6.13
C ILE A 82 42.25 61.78 -6.95
N ASN A 83 43.46 61.57 -6.45
CA ASN A 83 44.74 61.90 -7.16
C ASN A 83 45.07 60.87 -8.27
N GLU A 84 44.36 59.77 -8.39
CA GLU A 84 44.53 58.72 -9.41
C GLU A 84 43.62 58.94 -10.63
N MET A 85 42.74 59.95 -10.60
CA MET A 85 41.91 60.34 -11.73
C MET A 85 42.78 61.15 -12.72
N ASN A 86 43.20 60.51 -13.82
CA ASN A 86 44.01 61.10 -14.90
C ASN A 86 43.23 61.87 -15.94
N ASP A 87 42.08 62.41 -15.58
CA ASP A 87 41.22 63.23 -16.43
C ASP A 87 41.11 64.67 -15.92
N GLU A 88 40.71 65.61 -16.80
CA GLU A 88 40.55 67.03 -16.45
C GLU A 88 39.69 67.23 -15.17
N LEU A 89 38.78 66.33 -14.89
CA LEU A 89 37.97 66.36 -13.69
C LEU A 89 38.76 66.01 -12.43
N GLY A 90 39.76 65.16 -12.51
CA GLY A 90 40.65 64.82 -11.43
C GLY A 90 41.59 65.96 -11.03
N GLU A 91 42.10 66.68 -12.00
CA GLU A 91 42.90 67.90 -11.78
C GLU A 91 42.13 69.04 -11.12
N ILE A 92 40.88 69.26 -11.60
CA ILE A 92 39.96 70.27 -11.04
C ILE A 92 39.58 69.88 -9.59
N LEU A 93 39.21 68.63 -9.35
CA LEU A 93 38.84 68.14 -8.01
C LEU A 93 40.07 68.17 -7.06
N GLY A 94 41.26 67.82 -7.51
CA GLY A 94 42.48 67.91 -6.76
C GLY A 94 42.82 69.33 -6.30
N ALA A 95 42.71 70.30 -7.22
CA ALA A 95 42.90 71.73 -6.92
C ALA A 95 41.83 72.27 -5.91
N ILE A 96 40.58 71.89 -6.04
CA ILE A 96 39.51 72.27 -5.11
C ILE A 96 39.74 71.69 -3.72
N ILE A 97 40.17 70.44 -3.61
CA ILE A 97 40.52 69.76 -2.37
C ILE A 97 41.70 70.44 -1.69
N GLN A 98 42.69 70.83 -2.43
CA GLN A 98 43.84 71.54 -1.88
C GLN A 98 43.42 72.91 -1.32
N ILE A 99 42.61 73.68 -1.96
CA ILE A 99 42.09 74.97 -1.50
C ILE A 99 41.26 74.77 -0.18
N ILE A 100 40.40 73.75 -0.13
CA ILE A 100 39.59 73.48 1.06
C ILE A 100 40.42 73.03 2.24
N ASN A 101 41.46 72.23 2.01
CA ASN A 101 42.37 71.80 3.08
C ASN A 101 43.23 72.93 3.60
N GLU A 102 43.68 73.88 2.77
CA GLU A 102 44.38 75.10 3.15
C GLU A 102 43.54 76.05 3.98
N GLN A 103 42.21 76.00 3.83
CA GLN A 103 41.23 76.78 4.62
C GLN A 103 40.76 76.07 5.92
N GLY A 104 41.43 74.95 6.31
CA GLY A 104 41.10 74.21 7.51
C GLY A 104 39.94 73.23 7.38
N GLY A 105 39.49 73.00 6.14
CA GLY A 105 38.53 71.94 5.82
C GLY A 105 39.24 70.60 5.66
N HIS A 106 38.60 69.51 5.98
CA HIS A 106 39.15 68.19 5.74
C HIS A 106 38.24 67.47 4.71
N VAL A 107 38.76 67.27 3.46
CA VAL A 107 38.09 66.48 2.43
C VAL A 107 38.82 65.16 2.28
N PRO A 108 38.16 64.01 2.42
CA PRO A 108 38.83 62.73 2.25
C PRO A 108 39.33 62.56 0.82
N THR A 109 40.64 62.37 0.68
CA THR A 109 41.35 62.18 -0.61
C THR A 109 41.14 60.80 -1.22
N GLU A 110 40.51 59.88 -0.47
CA GLU A 110 40.25 58.52 -0.89
C GLU A 110 38.76 58.21 -0.71
N ILE A 111 38.17 57.62 -1.73
CA ILE A 111 36.83 57.07 -1.67
C ILE A 111 36.92 55.55 -1.45
N GLU A 112 36.60 55.12 -0.24
CA GLU A 112 36.48 53.70 0.09
C GLU A 112 35.07 53.18 -0.19
N LEU A 113 34.94 52.21 -1.10
CA LEU A 113 33.68 51.58 -1.42
C LEU A 113 33.68 50.14 -1.04
N LEU A 114 32.54 49.60 -0.64
CA LEU A 114 32.33 48.21 -0.34
C LEU A 114 33.18 47.70 0.85
N LYS A 115 33.43 48.55 1.89
CA LYS A 115 34.07 48.10 3.14
C LYS A 115 33.08 47.50 4.13
N LYS A 116 31.92 48.11 4.26
CA LYS A 116 30.81 47.63 5.06
C LYS A 116 29.48 48.10 4.45
N GLY A 117 28.50 47.26 4.56
CA GLY A 117 27.18 47.62 4.06
C GLY A 117 26.17 46.51 4.22
N HIS A 118 24.95 46.84 3.96
CA HIS A 118 23.87 45.88 3.89
C HIS A 118 22.92 46.26 2.75
N SER A 119 22.23 45.26 2.23
CA SER A 119 21.23 45.44 1.18
C SER A 119 20.10 44.41 1.37
N ILE A 120 18.90 44.87 1.17
CA ILE A 120 17.73 44.01 0.99
C ILE A 120 17.34 44.07 -0.50
N SER A 121 17.13 42.92 -1.09
CA SER A 121 16.69 42.81 -2.49
C SER A 121 15.50 41.90 -2.64
N ALA A 122 14.48 42.33 -3.32
CA ALA A 122 13.36 41.48 -3.75
C ALA A 122 13.53 41.21 -5.25
N THR A 123 13.64 39.93 -5.62
CA THR A 123 13.88 39.52 -7.00
C THR A 123 12.77 38.57 -7.46
N ALA A 124 12.18 38.89 -8.62
CA ALA A 124 11.22 38.03 -9.30
C ALA A 124 11.83 37.55 -10.63
N ILE A 125 11.92 36.23 -10.84
CA ILE A 125 12.46 35.66 -12.08
C ILE A 125 11.44 34.73 -12.70
N GLN A 126 11.06 35.03 -13.95
CA GLN A 126 10.20 34.19 -14.78
C GLN A 126 11.06 33.41 -15.78
N PRO A 127 11.09 32.06 -15.71
CA PRO A 127 11.72 31.25 -16.75
C PRO A 127 10.88 31.35 -18.03
N VAL A 128 11.49 31.85 -19.10
CA VAL A 128 10.88 31.91 -20.45
C VAL A 128 11.18 30.61 -21.20
N TYR A 129 12.40 30.14 -21.08
CA TYR A 129 12.85 28.88 -21.65
C TYR A 129 13.82 28.17 -20.70
N ALA A 130 13.52 26.92 -20.35
CA ALA A 130 14.33 26.09 -19.45
C ALA A 130 14.66 24.73 -20.09
N GLY A 131 14.99 24.72 -21.39
CA GLY A 131 15.27 23.47 -22.11
C GLY A 131 14.08 22.49 -22.17
N GLY A 132 12.84 22.97 -22.04
CA GLY A 132 11.65 22.13 -22.00
C GLY A 132 11.41 21.39 -20.67
N ARG A 133 12.27 21.58 -19.66
CA ARG A 133 12.22 20.85 -18.37
C ARG A 133 10.93 21.09 -17.60
N VAL A 134 10.40 22.32 -17.60
CA VAL A 134 9.14 22.64 -16.89
C VAL A 134 7.98 21.81 -17.46
N ARG A 135 7.85 21.78 -18.81
CA ARG A 135 6.80 20.98 -19.47
C ARG A 135 6.98 19.47 -19.24
N THR A 136 8.22 18.99 -19.35
CA THR A 136 8.55 17.57 -19.17
C THR A 136 8.37 17.14 -17.73
N GLY A 137 8.76 17.97 -16.76
CA GLY A 137 8.54 17.72 -15.33
C GLY A 137 7.05 17.62 -14.97
N ASN A 138 6.21 18.47 -15.58
CA ASN A 138 4.75 18.37 -15.39
C ASN A 138 4.16 17.08 -15.99
N LYS A 139 4.69 16.61 -17.14
CA LYS A 139 4.31 15.29 -17.69
C LYS A 139 4.75 14.15 -16.78
N LEU A 140 5.98 14.20 -16.26
CA LEU A 140 6.48 13.23 -15.31
C LEU A 140 5.64 13.17 -14.03
N ALA A 141 5.24 14.33 -13.49
CA ALA A 141 4.38 14.39 -12.33
C ALA A 141 2.96 13.82 -12.61
N LYS A 142 2.45 13.96 -13.85
CA LYS A 142 1.19 13.32 -14.26
C LYS A 142 1.33 11.79 -14.27
N ILE A 143 2.40 11.26 -14.86
CA ILE A 143 2.74 9.83 -14.82
C ILE A 143 2.82 9.33 -13.36
N GLY A 144 3.39 10.14 -12.47
CA GLY A 144 3.46 9.81 -11.05
C GLY A 144 2.09 9.67 -10.36
N VAL A 145 1.09 10.45 -10.76
CA VAL A 145 -0.29 10.30 -10.27
C VAL A 145 -0.91 9.02 -10.81
N GLU A 146 -0.80 8.77 -12.13
CA GLU A 146 -1.33 7.56 -12.77
C GLU A 146 -0.70 6.29 -12.17
N ALA A 147 0.60 6.32 -11.88
CA ALA A 147 1.29 5.22 -11.21
C ALA A 147 0.81 5.00 -9.76
N ALA A 148 0.52 6.08 -9.01
CA ALA A 148 -0.02 5.97 -7.66
C ALA A 148 -1.44 5.39 -7.65
N GLU A 149 -2.27 5.73 -8.64
CA GLU A 149 -3.63 5.20 -8.82
C GLU A 149 -3.58 3.68 -9.12
N LEU A 150 -2.73 3.25 -10.07
CA LEU A 150 -2.56 1.83 -10.38
C LEU A 150 -1.94 1.03 -9.23
N GLN A 151 -0.96 1.60 -8.52
CA GLN A 151 -0.37 0.96 -7.33
C GLN A 151 -1.41 0.79 -6.21
N THR A 152 -2.35 1.73 -6.10
CA THR A 152 -3.50 1.60 -5.20
C THR A 152 -4.37 0.41 -5.60
N GLU A 153 -4.70 0.24 -6.88
CA GLU A 153 -5.51 -0.87 -7.37
C GLU A 153 -4.85 -2.24 -7.05
N VAL A 154 -3.53 -2.37 -7.27
CA VAL A 154 -2.78 -3.58 -6.91
C VAL A 154 -2.84 -3.84 -5.41
N SER A 155 -2.55 -2.82 -4.58
CA SER A 155 -2.54 -2.94 -3.13
C SER A 155 -3.93 -3.28 -2.56
N GLU A 156 -5.00 -2.70 -3.11
CA GLU A 156 -6.37 -2.99 -2.70
C GLU A 156 -6.76 -4.43 -3.00
N ARG A 157 -6.37 -4.96 -4.16
CA ARG A 157 -6.58 -6.37 -4.52
C ARG A 157 -5.87 -7.30 -3.53
N ASP A 158 -4.61 -7.03 -3.21
CA ASP A 158 -3.84 -7.86 -2.27
C ASP A 158 -4.47 -7.86 -0.87
N VAL A 159 -5.00 -6.72 -0.40
CA VAL A 159 -5.72 -6.64 0.87
C VAL A 159 -7.01 -7.48 0.84
N LEU A 160 -7.79 -7.40 -0.25
CA LEU A 160 -9.02 -8.18 -0.38
C LEU A 160 -8.74 -9.70 -0.44
N GLU A 161 -7.68 -10.12 -1.14
CA GLU A 161 -7.24 -11.53 -1.18
C GLU A 161 -6.84 -12.05 0.22
N ASN A 162 -6.12 -11.24 1.00
CA ASN A 162 -5.77 -11.58 2.38
C ASN A 162 -7.00 -11.71 3.30
N ILE A 163 -7.99 -10.81 3.16
CA ILE A 163 -9.25 -10.86 3.91
C ILE A 163 -10.01 -12.13 3.56
N GLU A 164 -10.13 -12.46 2.28
CA GLU A 164 -10.79 -13.68 1.82
C GLU A 164 -10.14 -14.94 2.40
N SER A 165 -8.81 -15.02 2.32
CA SER A 165 -8.05 -16.14 2.89
C SER A 165 -8.32 -16.28 4.39
N THR A 166 -8.31 -15.17 5.14
CA THR A 166 -8.57 -15.19 6.59
C THR A 166 -10.04 -15.52 6.89
N TYR A 167 -10.99 -15.04 6.08
CA TYR A 167 -12.41 -15.35 6.21
C TYR A 167 -12.66 -16.86 6.08
N TYR A 168 -12.17 -17.49 5.00
CA TYR A 168 -12.33 -18.91 4.79
C TYR A 168 -11.54 -19.76 5.80
N LEU A 169 -10.41 -19.25 6.33
CA LEU A 169 -9.73 -19.90 7.44
C LEU A 169 -10.65 -20.00 8.67
N VAL A 170 -11.34 -18.91 9.05
CA VAL A 170 -12.27 -18.93 10.20
C VAL A 170 -13.45 -19.87 9.94
N VAL A 171 -14.05 -19.79 8.73
CA VAL A 171 -15.17 -20.69 8.34
C VAL A 171 -14.74 -22.16 8.42
N GLY A 172 -13.57 -22.50 7.86
CA GLY A 172 -13.03 -23.87 7.91
C GLY A 172 -12.73 -24.36 9.33
N LEU A 173 -12.19 -23.48 10.19
CA LEU A 173 -11.95 -23.83 11.59
C LEU A 173 -13.25 -24.11 12.35
N LYS A 174 -14.31 -23.33 12.10
CA LYS A 174 -15.64 -23.56 12.71
C LYS A 174 -16.27 -24.87 12.24
N ALA A 175 -16.21 -25.16 10.94
CA ALA A 175 -16.70 -26.44 10.40
C ALA A 175 -15.95 -27.65 11.03
N LYS A 176 -14.64 -27.50 11.26
CA LYS A 176 -13.84 -28.54 11.97
C LYS A 176 -14.24 -28.68 13.43
N VAL A 177 -14.61 -27.60 14.13
CA VAL A 177 -15.14 -27.68 15.51
C VAL A 177 -16.44 -28.49 15.52
N GLU A 178 -17.37 -28.20 14.62
CA GLU A 178 -18.63 -28.94 14.51
C GLU A 178 -18.38 -30.45 14.25
N THR A 179 -17.44 -30.76 13.36
CA THR A 179 -17.03 -32.12 13.06
C THR A 179 -16.45 -32.84 14.31
N ILE A 180 -15.60 -32.14 15.08
CA ILE A 180 -15.00 -32.71 16.31
C ILE A 180 -16.06 -32.90 17.41
N GLU A 181 -17.00 -31.99 17.58
CA GLU A 181 -18.11 -32.13 18.56
C GLU A 181 -19.00 -33.31 18.22
N SER A 182 -19.35 -33.50 16.93
CA SER A 182 -20.02 -34.70 16.44
C SER A 182 -19.25 -35.96 16.77
N THR A 183 -17.93 -35.95 16.49
CA THR A 183 -17.03 -37.08 16.77
C THR A 183 -16.97 -37.40 18.29
N LEU A 184 -16.90 -36.38 19.14
CA LEU A 184 -16.93 -36.58 20.61
C LEU A 184 -18.24 -37.21 21.04
N THR A 185 -19.36 -36.84 20.45
CA THR A 185 -20.68 -37.46 20.73
C THR A 185 -20.67 -38.96 20.38
N LEU A 186 -20.07 -39.34 19.25
CA LEU A 186 -19.91 -40.75 18.86
C LEU A 186 -19.02 -41.48 19.82
N VAL A 187 -17.85 -40.91 20.21
CA VAL A 187 -16.93 -41.53 21.17
C VAL A 187 -17.55 -41.69 22.57
N ASP A 188 -18.36 -40.72 23.02
CA ASP A 188 -19.10 -40.80 24.27
C ASP A 188 -20.17 -41.93 24.25
N SER A 189 -20.78 -42.17 23.07
CA SER A 189 -21.66 -43.33 22.87
C SER A 189 -20.91 -44.66 22.95
N LEU A 190 -19.76 -44.75 22.30
CA LEU A 190 -18.87 -45.92 22.36
C LEU A 190 -18.37 -46.18 23.77
N ASP A 191 -18.04 -45.16 24.55
CA ASP A 191 -17.62 -45.31 25.96
C ASP A 191 -18.72 -45.95 26.81
N LYS A 192 -20.00 -45.53 26.61
CA LYS A 192 -21.15 -46.12 27.31
C LYS A 192 -21.32 -47.60 26.94
N VAL A 193 -21.21 -47.96 25.66
CA VAL A 193 -21.31 -49.35 25.19
C VAL A 193 -20.15 -50.19 25.71
N ALA A 194 -18.93 -49.70 25.65
CA ALA A 194 -17.73 -50.40 26.15
C ALA A 194 -17.81 -50.65 27.65
N ASN A 195 -18.25 -49.66 28.45
CA ASN A 195 -18.44 -49.82 29.89
C ASN A 195 -19.54 -50.84 30.24
N ALA A 196 -20.65 -50.91 29.49
CA ALA A 196 -21.67 -51.92 29.64
C ALA A 196 -21.15 -53.31 29.28
N SER A 197 -20.43 -53.47 28.20
CA SER A 197 -19.81 -54.72 27.74
C SER A 197 -18.73 -55.21 28.72
N MET A 198 -17.98 -54.32 29.34
CA MET A 198 -17.01 -54.70 30.39
C MET A 198 -17.69 -55.28 31.63
N LYS A 199 -18.82 -54.72 32.06
CA LYS A 199 -19.61 -55.27 33.17
C LYS A 199 -20.17 -56.66 32.85
N ALA A 200 -20.41 -56.95 31.58
CA ALA A 200 -20.79 -58.28 31.10
C ALA A 200 -19.59 -59.19 30.83
N GLY A 201 -18.34 -58.75 31.05
CA GLY A 201 -17.13 -59.54 30.82
C GLY A 201 -16.74 -59.71 29.34
N LEU A 202 -17.32 -58.93 28.44
CA LEU A 202 -17.15 -59.08 26.99
C LEU A 202 -15.97 -58.28 26.42
N VAL A 203 -15.49 -57.24 27.13
CA VAL A 203 -14.37 -56.40 26.73
C VAL A 203 -13.37 -56.19 27.85
N THR A 204 -12.15 -55.83 27.53
CA THR A 204 -11.04 -55.66 28.47
C THR A 204 -10.99 -54.22 29.00
N LYS A 205 -10.27 -54.04 30.15
CA LYS A 205 -9.98 -52.71 30.68
C LYS A 205 -9.16 -51.88 29.68
N ASN A 206 -8.33 -52.51 28.84
CA ASN A 206 -7.56 -51.83 27.80
C ASN A 206 -8.44 -51.14 26.74
N ASP A 207 -9.56 -51.77 26.40
CA ASP A 207 -10.52 -51.20 25.42
C ASP A 207 -11.13 -49.92 25.94
N ILE A 208 -11.52 -49.86 27.21
CA ILE A 208 -12.02 -48.61 27.83
C ILE A 208 -10.95 -47.51 27.86
N LEU A 209 -9.69 -47.88 28.20
CA LEU A 209 -8.61 -46.93 28.23
C LEU A 209 -8.32 -46.34 26.82
N ARG A 210 -8.50 -47.15 25.77
CA ARG A 210 -8.38 -46.64 24.36
C ARG A 210 -9.44 -45.62 24.03
N VAL A 211 -10.71 -45.86 24.36
CA VAL A 211 -11.79 -44.90 24.15
C VAL A 211 -11.54 -43.60 24.92
N ALA A 212 -11.13 -43.72 26.20
CA ALA A 212 -10.81 -42.57 27.03
C ALA A 212 -9.61 -41.77 26.46
N LEU A 213 -8.62 -42.44 25.87
CA LEU A 213 -7.48 -41.80 25.23
C LEU A 213 -7.90 -40.99 23.97
N GLU A 214 -8.73 -41.59 23.10
CA GLU A 214 -9.25 -40.91 21.92
C GLU A 214 -10.14 -39.73 22.31
N ARG A 215 -10.98 -39.86 23.32
CA ARG A 215 -11.77 -38.78 23.88
C ARG A 215 -10.90 -37.57 24.30
N ASN A 216 -9.86 -37.82 25.09
CA ASN A 216 -8.94 -36.81 25.56
C ASN A 216 -8.21 -36.11 24.38
N LYS A 217 -7.85 -36.86 23.34
CA LYS A 217 -7.23 -36.33 22.12
C LYS A 217 -8.17 -35.36 21.39
N TYR A 218 -9.45 -35.70 21.20
CA TYR A 218 -10.43 -34.85 20.58
C TYR A 218 -10.78 -33.59 21.41
N GLN A 219 -10.83 -33.74 22.75
CA GLN A 219 -10.99 -32.59 23.65
C GLN A 219 -9.82 -31.61 23.56
N ALA A 220 -8.58 -32.10 23.48
CA ALA A 220 -7.40 -31.27 23.29
C ALA A 220 -7.42 -30.58 21.93
N LEU A 221 -7.83 -31.29 20.87
CA LEU A 221 -7.98 -30.71 19.53
C LEU A 221 -9.07 -29.61 19.48
N LEU A 222 -10.20 -29.84 20.15
CA LEU A 222 -11.28 -28.85 20.27
C LEU A 222 -10.79 -27.56 20.94
N LEU A 223 -9.99 -27.67 22.00
CA LEU A 223 -9.39 -26.50 22.66
C LEU A 223 -8.46 -25.74 21.72
N GLN A 224 -7.62 -26.47 20.95
CA GLN A 224 -6.71 -25.86 19.97
C GLN A 224 -7.50 -25.11 18.84
N LEU A 225 -8.55 -25.75 18.32
CA LEU A 225 -9.39 -25.16 17.28
C LEU A 225 -10.10 -23.89 17.78
N ASN A 226 -10.68 -23.91 18.98
CA ASN A 226 -11.32 -22.74 19.56
C ASN A 226 -10.34 -21.58 19.76
N ASN A 227 -9.11 -21.83 20.21
CA ASN A 227 -8.09 -20.81 20.30
C ASN A 227 -7.70 -20.25 18.92
N ALA A 228 -7.59 -21.13 17.90
CA ALA A 228 -7.29 -20.71 16.53
C ALA A 228 -8.42 -19.85 15.95
N ILE A 229 -9.69 -20.19 16.21
CA ILE A 229 -10.85 -19.38 15.79
C ILE A 229 -10.79 -17.97 16.38
N VAL A 230 -10.53 -17.85 17.69
CA VAL A 230 -10.44 -16.55 18.36
C VAL A 230 -9.34 -15.68 17.71
N LEU A 231 -8.13 -16.23 17.53
CA LEU A 231 -7.00 -15.49 16.96
C LEU A 231 -7.25 -15.11 15.49
N SER A 232 -7.77 -16.04 14.68
CA SER A 232 -8.06 -15.78 13.26
C SER A 232 -9.22 -14.78 13.10
N SER A 233 -10.22 -14.83 13.99
CA SER A 233 -11.32 -13.87 14.01
C SER A 233 -10.84 -12.46 14.41
N GLN A 234 -9.91 -12.36 15.37
CA GLN A 234 -9.27 -11.09 15.74
C GLN A 234 -8.46 -10.52 14.56
N LEU A 235 -7.71 -11.39 13.85
CA LEU A 235 -6.99 -10.98 12.65
C LEU A 235 -7.94 -10.46 11.56
N LEU A 236 -9.05 -11.16 11.31
CA LEU A 236 -10.07 -10.73 10.37
C LEU A 236 -10.64 -9.36 10.76
N CYS A 237 -10.99 -9.17 12.04
CA CYS A 237 -11.48 -7.87 12.55
C CYS A 237 -10.46 -6.75 12.34
N GLN A 238 -9.18 -7.00 12.58
CA GLN A 238 -8.11 -6.05 12.30
C GLN A 238 -8.03 -5.70 10.80
N GLN A 239 -8.09 -6.71 9.94
CA GLN A 239 -8.04 -6.52 8.46
C GLN A 239 -9.22 -5.72 7.93
N ILE A 240 -10.43 -5.93 8.47
CA ILE A 240 -11.64 -5.19 8.07
C ILE A 240 -11.83 -3.88 8.85
N GLY A 241 -10.97 -3.60 9.83
CA GLY A 241 -10.91 -2.35 10.58
C GLY A 241 -12.05 -2.15 11.57
N ILE A 242 -12.47 -3.24 12.25
CA ILE A 242 -13.45 -3.20 13.35
C ILE A 242 -12.85 -3.76 14.64
N GLU A 243 -13.44 -3.42 15.78
CA GLU A 243 -13.10 -4.06 17.05
C GLU A 243 -13.67 -5.50 17.10
N TYR A 244 -12.91 -6.40 17.74
CA TYR A 244 -13.37 -7.77 17.95
C TYR A 244 -14.50 -7.78 18.99
N PRO A 245 -15.71 -8.27 18.64
CA PRO A 245 -16.84 -8.26 19.57
C PRO A 245 -16.64 -9.29 20.70
N GLU A 246 -17.03 -8.95 21.93
CA GLU A 246 -16.97 -9.85 23.09
C GLU A 246 -17.80 -11.14 22.88
N SER A 247 -18.88 -11.08 22.11
CA SER A 247 -19.72 -12.22 21.77
C SER A 247 -19.11 -13.18 20.74
N GLY A 248 -17.90 -12.85 20.23
CA GLY A 248 -17.30 -13.55 19.09
C GLY A 248 -17.84 -13.07 17.73
N LEU A 249 -17.15 -13.49 16.68
CA LEU A 249 -17.51 -13.13 15.31
C LEU A 249 -18.46 -14.17 14.70
N VAL A 250 -19.63 -13.71 14.22
CA VAL A 250 -20.59 -14.53 13.50
C VAL A 250 -20.39 -14.33 12.01
N LEU A 251 -19.91 -15.36 11.31
CA LEU A 251 -19.72 -15.37 9.86
C LEU A 251 -20.83 -16.18 9.20
N ASP A 252 -21.10 -15.86 7.95
CA ASP A 252 -21.84 -16.75 7.07
C ASP A 252 -20.96 -17.97 6.77
N GLU A 253 -21.39 -19.14 7.21
CA GLU A 253 -20.62 -20.39 7.13
C GLU A 253 -20.88 -21.13 5.81
N GLU A 254 -21.73 -20.58 4.95
CA GLU A 254 -22.02 -21.17 3.64
C GLU A 254 -20.84 -20.99 2.70
N ILE A 255 -20.10 -22.09 2.43
CA ILE A 255 -19.08 -22.13 1.39
C ILE A 255 -19.79 -22.27 0.04
N ASN A 256 -20.15 -21.13 -0.56
CA ASN A 256 -20.91 -21.12 -1.81
C ASN A 256 -20.01 -21.60 -2.96
N SER A 257 -20.04 -22.91 -3.24
CA SER A 257 -19.34 -23.53 -4.36
C SER A 257 -20.07 -23.31 -5.70
N ASP A 258 -21.32 -22.85 -5.68
CA ASP A 258 -22.10 -22.55 -6.87
C ASP A 258 -21.68 -21.20 -7.45
N GLY A 259 -21.02 -21.26 -8.61
CA GLY A 259 -20.46 -20.09 -9.27
C GLY A 259 -21.50 -19.08 -9.69
N LYS A 260 -21.49 -17.90 -9.05
CA LYS A 260 -21.93 -16.70 -9.76
C LYS A 260 -20.88 -16.41 -10.82
N ASP A 261 -21.25 -16.50 -12.09
CA ASP A 261 -20.43 -16.05 -13.21
C ASP A 261 -20.09 -14.58 -12.99
N PHE A 262 -18.85 -14.29 -12.64
CA PHE A 262 -18.36 -12.91 -12.65
C PHE A 262 -18.25 -12.47 -14.11
N ALA A 263 -18.81 -11.30 -14.42
CA ALA A 263 -18.79 -10.76 -15.77
C ALA A 263 -17.35 -10.63 -16.30
N ILE A 264 -17.09 -11.24 -17.45
CA ILE A 264 -15.80 -11.16 -18.15
C ILE A 264 -15.56 -9.71 -18.54
N LYS A 265 -14.51 -9.06 -18.00
CA LYS A 265 -13.97 -7.84 -18.60
C LYS A 265 -13.16 -8.25 -19.83
N SER A 266 -13.74 -8.07 -21.02
CA SER A 266 -12.96 -8.20 -22.27
C SER A 266 -11.89 -7.10 -22.27
N ASN A 267 -10.62 -7.44 -22.53
CA ASN A 267 -9.42 -6.58 -22.52
C ASN A 267 -8.95 -6.13 -21.13
N TYR A 268 -8.85 -7.04 -20.18
CA TYR A 268 -8.21 -6.75 -18.90
C TYR A 268 -6.70 -6.69 -19.08
N GLU A 269 -6.14 -5.47 -19.10
CA GLU A 269 -4.70 -5.28 -18.96
C GLU A 269 -4.37 -5.20 -17.46
N ARG A 270 -3.55 -6.13 -17.00
CA ARG A 270 -3.16 -6.18 -15.58
C ARG A 270 -2.43 -4.89 -15.16
N PRO A 271 -2.81 -4.31 -14.01
CA PRO A 271 -2.22 -3.06 -13.51
C PRO A 271 -0.69 -3.11 -13.38
N GLU A 272 -0.12 -4.28 -13.10
CA GLU A 272 1.33 -4.46 -12.96
C GLU A 272 2.08 -4.22 -14.27
N ILE A 273 1.53 -4.63 -15.40
CA ILE A 273 2.11 -4.36 -16.74
C ILE A 273 2.01 -2.87 -17.05
N GLN A 274 0.86 -2.25 -16.73
CA GLN A 274 0.67 -0.81 -16.93
C GLN A 274 1.62 0.00 -16.04
N LEU A 275 1.85 -0.41 -14.79
CA LEU A 275 2.84 0.21 -13.90
C LEU A 275 4.24 0.18 -14.50
N LEU A 276 4.65 -0.94 -15.08
CA LEU A 276 5.95 -1.07 -15.71
C LEU A 276 6.05 -0.20 -16.97
N GLN A 277 4.97 -0.10 -17.76
CA GLN A 277 4.91 0.83 -18.89
C GLN A 277 5.04 2.29 -18.43
N LEU A 278 4.39 2.69 -17.33
CA LEU A 278 4.55 4.02 -16.76
C LEU A 278 5.98 4.28 -16.23
N GLN A 279 6.69 3.26 -15.77
CA GLN A 279 8.11 3.38 -15.40
C GLN A 279 8.99 3.64 -16.63
N ILE A 280 8.74 2.96 -17.76
CA ILE A 280 9.39 3.23 -19.04
C ILE A 280 9.12 4.68 -19.48
N ASP A 281 7.86 5.10 -19.46
CA ASP A 281 7.46 6.47 -19.85
C ASP A 281 8.10 7.52 -18.93
N ALA A 282 8.18 7.25 -17.62
CA ALA A 282 8.86 8.12 -16.68
C ALA A 282 10.36 8.26 -17.00
N GLU A 283 11.04 7.15 -17.34
CA GLU A 283 12.45 7.22 -17.76
C GLU A 283 12.66 7.97 -19.08
N VAL A 284 11.74 7.83 -20.02
CA VAL A 284 11.73 8.65 -21.24
C VAL A 284 11.59 10.13 -20.91
N MET A 285 10.74 10.49 -19.93
CA MET A 285 10.62 11.89 -19.48
C MET A 285 11.89 12.35 -18.75
N ARG A 286 12.49 11.53 -17.88
CA ARG A 286 13.77 11.85 -17.19
C ARG A 286 14.89 12.08 -18.21
N LYS A 287 15.02 11.21 -19.22
CA LYS A 287 15.95 11.39 -20.34
C LYS A 287 15.75 12.73 -21.07
N ARG A 288 14.48 13.14 -21.31
CA ARG A 288 14.17 14.45 -21.90
C ARG A 288 14.55 15.60 -20.97
N MET A 289 14.37 15.45 -19.65
CA MET A 289 14.78 16.43 -18.66
C MET A 289 16.31 16.60 -18.65
N SER A 290 17.06 15.51 -18.67
CA SER A 290 18.52 15.53 -18.73
C SER A 290 19.04 16.19 -20.01
N ARG A 291 18.39 15.96 -21.17
CA ARG A 291 18.67 16.73 -22.40
C ARG A 291 18.40 18.22 -22.21
N GLY A 292 17.31 18.57 -21.53
CA GLY A 292 16.94 19.95 -21.24
C GLY A 292 17.93 20.68 -20.33
N GLU A 293 18.66 19.93 -19.46
CA GLU A 293 19.73 20.49 -18.61
C GLU A 293 20.91 21.04 -19.43
N ALA A 294 21.21 20.43 -20.55
CA ALA A 294 22.28 20.83 -21.46
C ALA A 294 21.90 21.96 -22.43
N LEU A 295 20.63 22.34 -22.48
CA LEU A 295 20.13 23.41 -23.35
C LEU A 295 20.26 24.78 -22.69
N PRO A 296 20.38 25.88 -23.48
CA PRO A 296 20.35 27.23 -22.95
C PRO A 296 19.08 27.46 -22.10
N GLN A 297 19.24 28.24 -21.04
CA GLN A 297 18.15 28.66 -20.16
C GLN A 297 17.97 30.16 -20.29
N ILE A 298 16.74 30.61 -20.49
CA ILE A 298 16.39 32.01 -20.65
C ILE A 298 15.36 32.39 -19.60
N GLY A 299 15.67 33.41 -18.82
CA GLY A 299 14.76 33.97 -17.84
C GLY A 299 14.71 35.48 -17.96
N VAL A 300 13.56 36.08 -17.68
CA VAL A 300 13.39 37.51 -17.49
C VAL A 300 13.09 37.78 -16.03
N GLY A 301 13.57 38.88 -15.52
CA GLY A 301 13.38 39.20 -14.11
C GLY A 301 13.28 40.68 -13.84
N ALA A 302 12.77 40.99 -12.65
CA ALA A 302 12.75 42.29 -12.04
C ALA A 302 13.40 42.20 -10.66
N ALA A 303 14.18 43.18 -10.30
CA ALA A 303 14.71 43.30 -8.96
C ALA A 303 14.51 44.70 -8.39
N LEU A 304 14.15 44.74 -7.12
CA LEU A 304 14.09 45.95 -6.31
C LEU A 304 15.16 45.79 -5.23
N THR A 305 16.05 46.75 -5.10
CA THR A 305 17.12 46.73 -4.11
C THR A 305 17.09 48.01 -3.30
N TYR A 306 17.29 47.84 -1.97
CA TYR A 306 17.43 48.96 -1.03
C TYR A 306 18.64 48.68 -0.14
N GLY A 307 19.60 49.61 -0.06
CA GLY A 307 20.77 49.39 0.76
C GLY A 307 21.83 50.47 0.66
N ASN A 308 22.87 50.33 1.44
CA ASN A 308 23.99 51.26 1.50
C ASN A 308 25.30 50.62 0.99
N LEU A 309 25.21 49.88 -0.13
CA LEU A 309 26.38 49.24 -0.73
C LEU A 309 27.46 50.27 -1.13
N ILE A 310 27.04 51.50 -1.47
CA ILE A 310 27.92 52.59 -1.87
C ILE A 310 27.58 53.85 -1.03
N LYS A 311 28.15 53.97 0.16
CA LYS A 311 28.11 55.09 1.11
C LYS A 311 26.74 55.71 1.49
N SER A 312 25.69 55.63 0.66
CA SER A 312 24.36 56.16 0.98
C SER A 312 23.28 55.15 0.67
N TYR A 313 22.18 55.17 1.44
CA TYR A 313 21.01 54.37 1.13
C TYR A 313 20.40 54.80 -0.20
N LYS A 314 20.19 53.85 -1.11
CA LYS A 314 19.54 54.07 -2.40
C LYS A 314 18.57 52.95 -2.70
N GLU A 315 17.49 53.34 -3.33
CA GLU A 315 16.52 52.45 -3.94
C GLU A 315 16.84 52.31 -5.42
N ASN A 316 16.90 51.07 -5.90
CA ASN A 316 17.07 50.77 -7.32
C ASN A 316 16.07 49.74 -7.76
N ALA A 317 15.46 49.98 -8.93
CA ALA A 317 14.61 49.01 -9.60
C ALA A 317 15.17 48.75 -10.99
N PHE A 318 15.31 47.51 -11.37
CA PHE A 318 15.80 47.15 -12.69
C PHE A 318 15.14 45.90 -13.24
N LEU A 319 14.99 45.86 -14.54
CA LEU A 319 14.56 44.73 -15.33
C LEU A 319 15.81 44.08 -15.95
N PHE A 320 15.83 42.75 -16.00
CA PHE A 320 16.97 42.06 -16.63
C PHE A 320 16.50 40.81 -17.37
N ALA A 321 17.27 40.44 -18.39
CA ALA A 321 17.19 39.13 -19.01
C ALA A 321 18.47 38.34 -18.72
N ARG A 322 18.31 37.08 -18.40
CA ARG A 322 19.44 36.19 -18.12
C ARG A 322 19.42 35.03 -19.11
N VAL A 323 20.54 34.81 -19.78
CA VAL A 323 20.78 33.66 -20.63
C VAL A 323 21.93 32.87 -20.02
N THR A 324 21.70 31.59 -19.72
CA THR A 324 22.71 30.69 -19.17
C THR A 324 22.91 29.53 -20.13
N VAL A 325 24.16 29.30 -20.59
CA VAL A 325 24.53 28.18 -21.45
C VAL A 325 25.47 27.25 -20.66
N PRO A 326 25.00 26.04 -20.27
CA PRO A 326 25.78 25.15 -19.40
C PRO A 326 26.75 24.27 -20.21
N ILE A 327 27.91 24.79 -20.60
CA ILE A 327 28.85 24.14 -21.52
C ILE A 327 29.41 22.83 -20.97
N THR A 328 29.82 22.79 -19.70
CA THR A 328 30.41 21.59 -19.06
C THR A 328 29.40 20.45 -18.89
N GLN A 329 28.13 20.76 -18.81
CA GLN A 329 27.06 19.75 -18.67
C GLN A 329 26.85 18.93 -19.94
N TRP A 330 27.37 19.32 -21.10
CA TRP A 330 27.21 18.57 -22.33
C TRP A 330 27.85 17.18 -22.28
N TRP A 331 29.04 17.06 -21.69
CA TRP A 331 29.71 15.79 -21.51
C TRP A 331 28.96 14.88 -20.51
N GLU A 332 28.58 15.43 -19.39
CA GLU A 332 27.80 14.72 -18.36
C GLU A 332 26.45 14.22 -18.92
N THR A 333 25.75 15.08 -19.66
CA THR A 333 24.46 14.76 -20.25
C THR A 333 24.54 13.58 -21.24
N SER A 334 25.65 13.44 -21.97
CA SER A 334 25.87 12.29 -22.87
C SER A 334 25.82 10.96 -22.10
N HIS A 335 26.45 10.91 -20.94
CA HIS A 335 26.45 9.71 -20.08
C HIS A 335 25.10 9.50 -19.38
N LYS A 336 24.44 10.55 -18.90
CA LYS A 336 23.06 10.48 -18.35
C LYS A 336 22.07 9.92 -19.37
N ILE A 337 22.17 10.34 -20.63
CA ILE A 337 21.30 9.82 -21.71
C ILE A 337 21.54 8.34 -21.95
N LYS A 338 22.80 7.89 -21.93
CA LYS A 338 23.14 6.46 -22.03
C LYS A 338 22.59 5.67 -20.85
N GLU A 339 22.74 6.19 -19.63
CA GLU A 339 22.18 5.59 -18.42
C GLU A 339 20.66 5.42 -18.51
N HIS A 340 19.94 6.47 -18.92
CA HIS A 340 18.48 6.38 -19.12
C HIS A 340 18.09 5.39 -20.21
N ASN A 341 18.88 5.27 -21.30
CA ASN A 341 18.64 4.25 -22.33
C ASN A 341 18.78 2.84 -21.78
N LEU A 342 19.82 2.58 -21.00
CA LEU A 342 20.02 1.27 -20.37
C LEU A 342 18.93 0.93 -19.36
N LYS A 343 18.43 1.94 -18.60
CA LYS A 343 17.27 1.75 -17.72
C LYS A 343 15.99 1.43 -18.48
N ILE A 344 15.75 2.11 -19.62
CA ILE A 344 14.62 1.81 -20.49
C ILE A 344 14.70 0.37 -20.98
N GLU A 345 15.85 -0.05 -21.55
CA GLU A 345 16.09 -1.41 -22.00
C GLU A 345 15.88 -2.43 -20.86
N GLN A 346 16.36 -2.12 -19.66
CA GLN A 346 16.14 -2.96 -18.48
C GLN A 346 14.64 -3.13 -18.17
N TYR A 347 13.86 -2.04 -18.18
CA TYR A 347 12.42 -2.11 -17.95
C TYR A 347 11.66 -2.82 -19.07
N GLU A 348 12.08 -2.68 -20.33
CA GLU A 348 11.52 -3.42 -21.47
C GLU A 348 11.75 -4.93 -21.33
N LEU A 349 12.94 -5.34 -20.92
CA LEU A 349 13.23 -6.76 -20.61
C LEU A 349 12.40 -7.27 -19.42
N MET A 350 12.26 -6.46 -18.36
CA MET A 350 11.40 -6.79 -17.21
C MET A 350 9.93 -6.91 -17.62
N GLN A 351 9.45 -6.09 -18.56
CA GLN A 351 8.08 -6.17 -19.08
C GLN A 351 7.84 -7.45 -19.85
N GLN A 352 8.79 -7.90 -20.67
CA GLN A 352 8.72 -9.18 -21.36
C GLN A 352 8.68 -10.35 -20.38
N ASP A 353 9.61 -10.41 -19.44
CA ASP A 353 9.66 -11.45 -18.40
C ASP A 353 8.38 -11.47 -17.54
N LEU A 354 7.88 -10.30 -17.16
CA LEU A 354 6.63 -10.19 -16.42
C LEU A 354 5.43 -10.72 -17.21
N THR A 355 5.35 -10.40 -18.50
CA THR A 355 4.27 -10.86 -19.38
C THR A 355 4.29 -12.40 -19.52
N GLU A 356 5.48 -13.00 -19.66
CA GLU A 356 5.63 -14.46 -19.69
C GLU A 356 5.25 -15.11 -18.36
N LYS A 357 5.70 -14.54 -17.23
CA LYS A 357 5.33 -15.01 -15.89
C LYS A 357 3.83 -14.94 -15.64
N MET A 358 3.16 -13.87 -16.05
CA MET A 358 1.72 -13.70 -15.92
C MET A 358 0.94 -14.72 -16.76
N SER A 359 1.40 -15.01 -17.98
CA SER A 359 0.81 -16.07 -18.80
C SER A 359 0.95 -17.46 -18.16
N LEU A 360 2.08 -17.71 -17.50
CA LEU A 360 2.31 -18.96 -16.77
C LEU A 360 1.44 -19.01 -15.50
N GLU A 361 1.33 -17.92 -14.77
CA GLU A 361 0.49 -17.80 -13.57
C GLU A 361 -1.00 -18.04 -13.89
N GLU A 362 -1.50 -17.49 -15.01
CA GLU A 362 -2.86 -17.73 -15.47
C GLU A 362 -3.12 -19.23 -15.75
N LYS A 363 -2.20 -19.88 -16.47
CA LYS A 363 -2.30 -21.32 -16.73
C LYS A 363 -2.25 -22.14 -15.44
N GLN A 364 -1.39 -21.74 -14.52
CA GLN A 364 -1.23 -22.41 -13.22
C GLN A 364 -2.50 -22.27 -12.39
N ALA A 365 -3.10 -21.07 -12.32
CA ALA A 365 -4.36 -20.84 -11.63
C ALA A 365 -5.52 -21.62 -12.24
N TYR A 366 -5.60 -21.70 -13.58
CA TYR A 366 -6.58 -22.52 -14.27
C TYR A 366 -6.44 -24.01 -13.93
N ASN A 367 -5.22 -24.55 -14.02
CA ASN A 367 -4.96 -25.95 -13.71
C ASN A 367 -5.28 -26.25 -12.23
N HIS A 368 -4.90 -25.36 -11.33
CA HIS A 368 -5.19 -25.51 -9.89
C HIS A 368 -6.70 -25.52 -9.61
N MET A 369 -7.47 -24.66 -10.30
CA MET A 369 -8.93 -24.65 -10.18
C MET A 369 -9.54 -26.00 -10.65
N ILE A 370 -9.12 -26.52 -11.80
CA ILE A 370 -9.61 -27.82 -12.32
C ILE A 370 -9.21 -28.97 -11.41
N GLU A 371 -7.96 -28.99 -10.94
CA GLU A 371 -7.46 -29.98 -9.99
C GLU A 371 -8.24 -29.94 -8.68
N ALA A 372 -8.43 -28.74 -8.10
CA ALA A 372 -9.18 -28.60 -6.84
C ALA A 372 -10.61 -29.12 -6.97
N ASN A 373 -11.29 -28.86 -8.09
CA ASN A 373 -12.63 -29.42 -8.33
C ASN A 373 -12.62 -30.95 -8.46
N ALA A 374 -11.68 -31.51 -9.21
CA ALA A 374 -11.59 -32.96 -9.36
C ALA A 374 -11.28 -33.66 -8.04
N LEU A 375 -10.39 -33.07 -7.21
CA LEU A 375 -10.07 -33.58 -5.88
C LEU A 375 -11.27 -33.44 -4.92
N LEU A 376 -12.07 -32.37 -5.03
CA LEU A 376 -13.31 -32.23 -4.24
C LEU A 376 -14.28 -33.39 -4.53
N GLN A 377 -14.49 -33.74 -5.78
CA GLN A 377 -15.35 -34.88 -6.14
C GLN A 377 -14.79 -36.20 -5.59
N SER A 378 -13.47 -36.38 -5.62
CA SER A 378 -12.80 -37.55 -5.03
C SER A 378 -12.98 -37.61 -3.50
N ASP A 379 -12.80 -36.48 -2.81
CA ASP A 379 -12.91 -36.40 -1.35
C ASP A 379 -14.37 -36.62 -0.90
N MET A 380 -15.37 -36.18 -1.68
CA MET A 380 -16.78 -36.49 -1.44
C MET A 380 -17.06 -37.99 -1.53
N ALA A 381 -16.54 -38.67 -2.55
CA ALA A 381 -16.67 -40.11 -2.68
C ALA A 381 -15.94 -40.87 -1.57
N ALA A 382 -14.77 -40.40 -1.12
CA ALA A 382 -14.04 -40.95 0.00
C ALA A 382 -14.80 -40.79 1.32
N TYR A 383 -15.48 -39.65 1.52
CA TYR A 383 -16.34 -39.45 2.69
C TYR A 383 -17.50 -40.45 2.74
N ASP A 384 -18.21 -40.66 1.61
CA ASP A 384 -19.30 -41.63 1.54
C ASP A 384 -18.82 -43.06 1.92
N MET A 385 -17.63 -43.43 1.42
CA MET A 385 -17.00 -44.73 1.76
C MET A 385 -16.60 -44.80 3.23
N ALA A 386 -16.02 -43.74 3.79
CA ALA A 386 -15.61 -43.67 5.18
C ALA A 386 -16.83 -43.71 6.13
N GLN A 387 -17.93 -43.06 5.77
CA GLN A 387 -19.18 -43.08 6.51
C GLN A 387 -19.78 -44.48 6.57
N GLU A 388 -19.81 -45.19 5.45
CA GLU A 388 -20.31 -46.57 5.40
C GLU A 388 -19.36 -47.51 6.13
N ASN A 389 -18.07 -47.35 6.00
CA ASN A 389 -17.08 -48.13 6.80
C ASN A 389 -17.29 -47.96 8.31
N TYR A 390 -17.49 -46.73 8.79
CA TYR A 390 -17.81 -46.48 10.20
C TYR A 390 -19.10 -47.16 10.61
N ARG A 391 -20.18 -47.03 9.83
CA ARG A 391 -21.48 -47.62 10.09
C ARG A 391 -21.40 -49.16 10.22
N VAL A 392 -20.68 -49.83 9.29
CA VAL A 392 -20.50 -51.29 9.30
C VAL A 392 -19.64 -51.72 10.50
N SER A 393 -18.53 -50.99 10.76
CA SER A 393 -17.63 -51.29 11.88
C SER A 393 -18.36 -51.17 13.23
N GLU A 394 -19.24 -50.15 13.38
CA GLU A 394 -20.04 -49.98 14.61
C GLU A 394 -21.07 -51.12 14.78
N LEU A 395 -21.76 -51.52 13.71
CA LEU A 395 -22.71 -52.63 13.77
C LEU A 395 -22.05 -53.95 14.12
N ASN A 396 -20.91 -54.26 13.50
CA ASN A 396 -20.15 -55.49 13.76
C ASN A 396 -19.58 -55.50 15.20
N TYR A 397 -19.16 -54.35 15.72
CA TYR A 397 -18.74 -54.24 17.12
C TYR A 397 -19.90 -54.53 18.08
N ARG A 398 -21.10 -54.01 17.82
CA ARG A 398 -22.31 -54.30 18.61
C ARG A 398 -22.73 -55.77 18.51
N ALA A 399 -22.44 -56.45 17.41
CA ALA A 399 -22.65 -57.88 17.22
C ALA A 399 -21.54 -58.74 17.88
N GLY A 400 -20.45 -58.15 18.35
CA GLY A 400 -19.31 -58.84 18.92
C GLY A 400 -18.34 -59.40 17.89
N GLU A 401 -18.43 -59.00 16.62
CA GLU A 401 -17.60 -59.47 15.49
C GLU A 401 -16.33 -58.62 15.27
N ASN A 402 -16.37 -57.33 15.65
CA ASN A 402 -15.26 -56.40 15.54
C ASN A 402 -14.75 -55.96 16.92
N THR A 403 -13.50 -55.49 16.98
CA THR A 403 -12.93 -54.86 18.16
C THR A 403 -13.28 -53.40 18.27
N ILE A 404 -13.17 -52.80 19.46
CA ILE A 404 -13.36 -51.37 19.66
C ILE A 404 -12.30 -50.55 18.85
N THR A 405 -11.11 -51.14 18.64
CA THR A 405 -10.04 -50.54 17.86
C THR A 405 -10.47 -50.31 16.40
N ASP A 406 -11.15 -51.29 15.80
CA ASP A 406 -11.64 -51.20 14.42
C ASP A 406 -12.66 -50.06 14.27
N VAL A 407 -13.53 -49.85 15.27
CA VAL A 407 -14.51 -48.74 15.28
C VAL A 407 -13.83 -47.39 15.44
N LEU A 408 -12.84 -47.28 16.35
CA LEU A 408 -12.08 -46.05 16.55
C LEU A 408 -11.26 -45.69 15.32
N GLU A 409 -10.70 -46.66 14.60
CA GLU A 409 -9.98 -46.46 13.36
C GLU A 409 -10.92 -45.98 12.25
N ALA A 410 -12.07 -46.65 12.08
CA ALA A 410 -13.11 -46.22 11.10
C ALA A 410 -13.64 -44.81 11.42
N ASN A 411 -13.82 -44.46 12.70
CA ASN A 411 -14.20 -43.11 13.13
C ASN A 411 -13.12 -42.07 12.80
N SER A 412 -11.84 -42.42 12.99
CA SER A 412 -10.71 -41.52 12.62
C SER A 412 -10.66 -41.27 11.12
N LEU A 413 -10.90 -42.28 10.28
CA LEU A 413 -10.98 -42.16 8.83
C LEU A 413 -12.16 -41.29 8.40
N LEU A 414 -13.33 -41.43 9.02
CA LEU A 414 -14.50 -40.60 8.76
C LEU A 414 -14.22 -39.13 9.10
N LEU A 415 -13.62 -38.86 10.28
CA LEU A 415 -13.20 -37.51 10.66
C LEU A 415 -12.22 -36.87 9.66
N GLN A 416 -11.22 -37.66 9.23
CA GLN A 416 -10.26 -37.20 8.23
C GLN A 416 -10.93 -36.86 6.91
N ALA A 417 -11.83 -37.70 6.40
CA ALA A 417 -12.55 -37.50 5.16
C ALA A 417 -13.47 -36.27 5.24
N GLN A 418 -14.15 -36.05 6.35
CA GLN A 418 -15.00 -34.87 6.56
C GLN A 418 -14.21 -33.57 6.59
N ASN A 419 -13.07 -33.53 7.28
CA ASN A 419 -12.17 -32.40 7.28
C ASN A 419 -11.57 -32.15 5.89
N ALA A 420 -11.25 -33.21 5.13
CA ALA A 420 -10.73 -33.09 3.76
C ALA A 420 -11.73 -32.42 2.83
N ILE A 421 -13.03 -32.73 2.91
CA ILE A 421 -14.07 -32.05 2.13
C ILE A 421 -14.08 -30.56 2.43
N THR A 422 -14.11 -30.16 3.70
CA THR A 422 -14.10 -28.73 4.11
C THR A 422 -12.89 -28.01 3.55
N ASP A 423 -11.70 -28.56 3.71
CA ASP A 423 -10.46 -27.97 3.21
C ASP A 423 -10.47 -27.88 1.67
N ARG A 424 -11.02 -28.88 1.01
CA ARG A 424 -11.10 -28.92 -0.45
C ARG A 424 -12.12 -27.95 -1.05
N GLN A 425 -13.27 -27.79 -0.39
CA GLN A 425 -14.28 -26.78 -0.77
C GLN A 425 -13.67 -25.37 -0.73
N ILE A 426 -12.97 -25.05 0.36
CA ILE A 426 -12.28 -23.76 0.50
C ILE A 426 -11.22 -23.61 -0.60
N THR A 427 -10.40 -24.64 -0.83
CA THR A 427 -9.37 -24.63 -1.88
C THR A 427 -9.97 -24.39 -3.25
N TYR A 428 -11.09 -25.04 -3.58
CA TYR A 428 -11.76 -24.86 -4.88
C TYR A 428 -12.32 -23.44 -5.05
N VAL A 429 -13.00 -22.90 -4.04
CA VAL A 429 -13.59 -21.57 -4.10
C VAL A 429 -12.50 -20.51 -4.25
N THR A 430 -11.43 -20.59 -3.47
CA THR A 430 -10.31 -19.64 -3.54
C THR A 430 -9.52 -19.78 -4.84
N ALA A 431 -9.28 -21.00 -5.33
CA ALA A 431 -8.59 -21.25 -6.62
C ALA A 431 -9.41 -20.69 -7.80
N ARG A 432 -10.74 -20.90 -7.78
CA ARG A 432 -11.65 -20.37 -8.80
C ARG A 432 -11.63 -18.85 -8.82
N ARG A 433 -11.71 -18.22 -7.65
CA ARG A 433 -11.67 -16.76 -7.55
C ARG A 433 -10.31 -16.22 -8.03
N ARG A 434 -9.21 -16.83 -7.62
CA ARG A 434 -7.86 -16.45 -8.09
C ARG A 434 -7.77 -16.48 -9.62
N TYR A 435 -8.30 -17.51 -10.26
CA TYR A 435 -8.32 -17.60 -11.72
C TYR A 435 -9.12 -16.46 -12.36
N TYR A 436 -10.30 -16.11 -11.79
CA TYR A 436 -11.13 -15.01 -12.29
C TYR A 436 -10.46 -13.64 -12.05
N ASP A 437 -9.84 -13.43 -10.90
CA ASP A 437 -9.12 -12.19 -10.60
C ASP A 437 -7.94 -11.96 -11.56
N LEU A 438 -7.22 -13.04 -11.96
CA LEU A 438 -6.12 -12.96 -12.88
C LEU A 438 -6.56 -12.75 -14.35
N THR A 439 -7.73 -13.22 -14.72
CA THR A 439 -8.25 -13.15 -16.10
C THR A 439 -9.26 -12.02 -16.30
N GLY A 440 -9.67 -11.34 -15.23
CA GLY A 440 -10.73 -10.32 -15.26
C GLY A 440 -12.13 -10.88 -15.60
N LYS A 441 -12.33 -12.17 -15.36
CA LYS A 441 -13.59 -12.90 -15.63
C LYS A 441 -14.52 -12.86 -14.43
#